data_124a4e05d8bd8213e67093684eb70ea9
#
_entry.id   124a4e05d8bd8213e67093684eb70ea9
#
_cell.length_a   1.000
_cell.length_b   1.000
_cell.length_c   1.000
_cell.angle_alpha   90.00
_cell.angle_beta   90.00
_cell.angle_gamma   90.00
#
_symmetry.space_group_name_H-M   'P 1'
#
loop_
_entity.id
_entity.type
_entity.pdbx_description
1 polymer ?
#
loop_
_entity_poly.entity_id
_entity_poly.type
_entity_poly.pdbx_seq_one_letter_code
_entity_poly.pdbx_strand_id
1 'polypeptide(L)'
;MVIDKAVNPRFEDFVFDWDYRTYFLVGGYGSSKSYHIALKLILKCFAEVRKVLVVREVYDTIRESCFDLFLEILTELDLLAEKPNERKHKVVYKTSPMSLTFPNGSKVIFKGMDKPAKLKSINNVSIIWMEECSELKYEGFKELLGRARHPSLSIHFILSTNPVGVENWTYTHFFKRVDTEGNEVVVLDDQKLYAKHTIVKNGVYYHHSTVDDNLFMPKSYIRTLDDMRTYDPDLYRIARLGRFGLNGIRVLPQFQVAESHEFVMAAVQGIPARHRFNGFDLGFETSYNAVVRMAVDDSKKYLYIYGEYYKNHMTDPETAKDLEKLGYKPEWSVTSNGKMVLTKEGVPLIADCAEPKAIQYFRNEGFQIRPCKKFAGSRLENTRKVKRFRKIICSPECRNVIRELSTLTYAKDSNGNLIYDEFNIDPHTFSAIWYGLDSYNVANIKEIKRATRKGGNAA
;
A
#
# COMPACT_ATOMS: atom_id res chain seq x y z
N MET A 1 -16.51 41.14 -12.78
CA MET A 1 -15.82 40.22 -13.68
C MET A 1 -16.66 38.92 -13.68
N VAL A 2 -17.02 38.40 -14.83
CA VAL A 2 -17.70 37.10 -14.96
C VAL A 2 -16.64 36.12 -15.45
N ILE A 3 -16.50 35.00 -14.78
CA ILE A 3 -15.61 33.91 -15.17
C ILE A 3 -16.53 32.81 -15.68
N ASP A 4 -16.39 32.45 -16.95
CA ASP A 4 -17.10 31.32 -17.59
C ASP A 4 -16.09 30.16 -17.73
N LYS A 5 -16.30 29.09 -16.96
CA LYS A 5 -15.44 27.91 -16.98
C LYS A 5 -16.23 26.66 -16.65
N ALA A 6 -16.08 25.66 -17.50
CA ALA A 6 -16.69 24.36 -17.25
C ALA A 6 -16.08 23.69 -16.01
N VAL A 7 -16.95 23.18 -15.14
CA VAL A 7 -16.62 22.43 -13.92
C VAL A 7 -17.14 21.02 -14.09
N ASN A 8 -16.36 20.01 -13.71
CA ASN A 8 -16.88 18.65 -13.68
C ASN A 8 -18.04 18.56 -12.66
N PRO A 9 -19.20 17.98 -13.03
CA PRO A 9 -20.40 18.00 -12.18
C PRO A 9 -20.17 17.49 -10.76
N ARG A 10 -19.26 16.54 -10.59
CA ARG A 10 -18.88 15.99 -9.27
C ARG A 10 -18.32 17.06 -8.33
N PHE A 11 -17.72 18.13 -8.86
CA PHE A 11 -17.06 19.19 -8.09
C PHE A 11 -17.86 20.48 -8.01
N GLU A 12 -19.03 20.58 -8.62
CA GLU A 12 -19.81 21.81 -8.69
C GLU A 12 -20.09 22.39 -7.29
N ASP A 13 -20.69 21.59 -6.41
CA ASP A 13 -20.95 22.02 -5.03
C ASP A 13 -19.65 22.39 -4.29
N PHE A 14 -18.61 21.55 -4.43
CA PHE A 14 -17.33 21.78 -3.77
C PHE A 14 -16.68 23.11 -4.14
N VAL A 15 -16.71 23.49 -5.43
CA VAL A 15 -16.01 24.71 -5.91
C VAL A 15 -16.57 25.96 -5.24
N PHE A 16 -17.86 26.02 -4.96
CA PHE A 16 -18.53 27.18 -4.39
C PHE A 16 -18.77 27.11 -2.87
N ASP A 17 -18.69 25.92 -2.27
CA ASP A 17 -18.89 25.73 -0.82
C ASP A 17 -17.69 26.25 -0.02
N TRP A 18 -17.98 27.06 1.02
CA TRP A 18 -16.99 27.55 1.98
C TRP A 18 -17.49 27.46 3.43
N ASP A 19 -18.48 26.59 3.70
CA ASP A 19 -19.13 26.48 5.00
C ASP A 19 -18.33 25.64 6.01
N TYR A 20 -17.38 24.84 5.53
CA TYR A 20 -16.63 23.92 6.40
C TYR A 20 -15.20 24.39 6.64
N ARG A 21 -14.71 24.11 7.85
CA ARG A 21 -13.33 24.38 8.20
C ARG A 21 -12.35 23.46 7.47
N THR A 22 -12.74 22.20 7.25
CA THR A 22 -11.87 21.18 6.64
C THR A 22 -12.57 20.51 5.47
N TYR A 23 -11.89 20.46 4.34
CA TYR A 23 -12.27 19.74 3.14
C TYR A 23 -11.26 18.63 2.90
N PHE A 24 -11.70 17.39 2.89
CA PHE A 24 -10.86 16.24 2.63
C PHE A 24 -11.28 15.56 1.32
N LEU A 25 -10.44 15.71 0.28
CA LEU A 25 -10.69 15.18 -1.05
C LEU A 25 -9.81 13.97 -1.30
N VAL A 26 -10.41 12.81 -1.39
CA VAL A 26 -9.75 11.56 -1.72
C VAL A 26 -10.26 11.04 -3.07
N GLY A 27 -9.37 10.53 -3.91
CA GLY A 27 -9.81 9.99 -5.20
C GLY A 27 -8.69 9.44 -6.05
N GLY A 28 -9.07 8.74 -7.12
CA GLY A 28 -8.14 8.09 -8.03
C GLY A 28 -7.31 9.05 -8.87
N TYR A 29 -6.40 8.47 -9.65
CA TYR A 29 -5.58 9.20 -10.61
C TYR A 29 -6.47 9.82 -11.70
N GLY A 30 -6.13 11.04 -12.13
CA GLY A 30 -6.86 11.72 -13.19
C GLY A 30 -8.27 12.18 -12.82
N SER A 31 -8.68 12.14 -11.55
CA SER A 31 -10.02 12.53 -11.09
C SER A 31 -10.25 14.04 -10.99
N SER A 32 -9.31 14.87 -11.42
CA SER A 32 -9.38 16.35 -11.47
C SER A 32 -9.46 17.07 -10.11
N LYS A 33 -9.14 16.41 -8.99
CA LYS A 33 -9.15 17.03 -7.65
C LYS A 33 -8.36 18.34 -7.57
N SER A 34 -7.07 18.27 -7.92
CA SER A 34 -6.13 19.40 -7.82
C SER A 34 -6.56 20.56 -8.70
N TYR A 35 -7.09 20.29 -9.89
CA TYR A 35 -7.64 21.31 -10.79
C TYR A 35 -8.78 22.10 -10.14
N HIS A 36 -9.77 21.39 -9.57
CA HIS A 36 -10.93 22.03 -8.95
C HIS A 36 -10.59 22.74 -7.65
N ILE A 37 -9.58 22.26 -6.90
CA ILE A 37 -9.06 22.98 -5.73
C ILE A 37 -8.38 24.29 -6.16
N ALA A 38 -7.53 24.24 -7.19
CA ALA A 38 -6.86 25.45 -7.70
C ALA A 38 -7.90 26.48 -8.21
N LEU A 39 -8.90 26.03 -8.97
CA LEU A 39 -9.99 26.87 -9.45
C LEU A 39 -10.78 27.49 -8.29
N LYS A 40 -11.19 26.69 -7.29
CA LYS A 40 -11.84 27.17 -6.05
C LYS A 40 -11.03 28.26 -5.35
N LEU A 41 -9.72 28.07 -5.23
CA LEU A 41 -8.82 29.04 -4.60
C LEU A 41 -8.66 30.32 -5.43
N ILE A 42 -8.56 30.22 -6.75
CA ILE A 42 -8.52 31.35 -7.66
C ILE A 42 -9.79 32.20 -7.52
N LEU A 43 -10.96 31.57 -7.61
CA LEU A 43 -12.25 32.25 -7.44
C LEU A 43 -12.35 32.95 -6.08
N LYS A 44 -11.95 32.28 -5.00
CA LYS A 44 -11.97 32.86 -3.65
C LYS A 44 -11.03 34.06 -3.51
N CYS A 45 -9.81 33.95 -4.08
CA CYS A 45 -8.84 35.04 -4.06
C CYS A 45 -9.30 36.28 -4.86
N PHE A 46 -10.12 36.13 -5.89
CA PHE A 46 -10.73 37.29 -6.58
C PHE A 46 -11.90 37.87 -5.79
N ALA A 47 -12.71 37.04 -5.17
CA ALA A 47 -13.91 37.47 -4.43
C ALA A 47 -13.57 38.15 -3.09
N GLU A 48 -12.52 37.74 -2.40
CA GLU A 48 -12.18 38.18 -1.05
C GLU A 48 -10.67 38.18 -0.86
N VAL A 49 -10.14 39.21 -0.14
CA VAL A 49 -8.71 39.29 0.15
C VAL A 49 -8.29 38.14 1.06
N ARG A 50 -7.53 37.19 0.52
CA ARG A 50 -7.07 35.98 1.21
C ARG A 50 -5.56 35.79 1.10
N LYS A 51 -4.99 35.16 2.12
CA LYS A 51 -3.63 34.62 2.06
C LYS A 51 -3.70 33.11 2.13
N VAL A 52 -3.35 32.48 1.02
CA VAL A 52 -3.38 31.02 0.81
C VAL A 52 -1.97 30.47 0.91
N LEU A 53 -1.80 29.39 1.64
CA LEU A 53 -0.58 28.59 1.68
C LEU A 53 -0.84 27.24 1.01
N VAL A 54 -0.10 26.94 -0.05
CA VAL A 54 -0.10 25.64 -0.72
C VAL A 54 1.14 24.88 -0.29
N VAL A 55 0.98 23.67 0.22
CA VAL A 55 2.08 22.83 0.68
C VAL A 55 2.05 21.44 0.06
N ARG A 56 3.25 20.91 -0.17
CA ARG A 56 3.53 19.53 -0.49
C ARG A 56 4.78 19.09 0.28
N GLU A 57 5.05 17.78 0.40
CA GLU A 57 6.23 17.29 1.14
C GLU A 57 7.52 17.88 0.55
N VAL A 58 7.74 17.77 -0.76
CA VAL A 58 8.95 18.25 -1.44
C VAL A 58 8.69 19.56 -2.19
N TYR A 59 9.55 20.57 -1.98
CA TYR A 59 9.38 21.90 -2.61
C TYR A 59 9.46 21.87 -4.13
N ASP A 60 10.37 21.09 -4.69
CA ASP A 60 10.60 21.07 -6.15
C ASP A 60 9.39 20.49 -6.90
N THR A 61 8.70 19.50 -6.31
CA THR A 61 7.51 18.91 -6.92
C THR A 61 6.29 19.83 -6.92
N ILE A 62 6.27 20.89 -6.08
CA ILE A 62 5.19 21.89 -6.06
C ILE A 62 5.17 22.69 -7.37
N ARG A 63 6.32 22.95 -7.98
CA ARG A 63 6.39 23.71 -9.22
C ARG A 63 5.56 23.05 -10.30
N GLU A 64 5.89 21.82 -10.63
CA GLU A 64 5.28 21.06 -11.71
C GLU A 64 3.82 20.63 -11.42
N SER A 65 3.45 20.51 -10.15
CA SER A 65 2.10 20.07 -9.77
C SER A 65 1.14 21.23 -9.53
N CYS A 66 1.40 22.04 -8.49
CA CYS A 66 0.45 23.07 -8.06
C CYS A 66 0.70 24.40 -8.75
N PHE A 67 1.96 24.88 -8.77
CA PHE A 67 2.25 26.22 -9.26
C PHE A 67 1.93 26.37 -10.75
N ASP A 68 2.39 25.44 -11.58
CA ASP A 68 2.14 25.47 -13.02
C ASP A 68 0.64 25.28 -13.32
N LEU A 69 -0.07 24.46 -12.53
CA LEU A 69 -1.53 24.32 -12.64
C LEU A 69 -2.28 25.66 -12.39
N PHE A 70 -1.86 26.44 -11.40
CA PHE A 70 -2.44 27.78 -11.22
C PHE A 70 -2.16 28.68 -12.40
N LEU A 71 -0.95 28.65 -12.96
CA LEU A 71 -0.59 29.47 -14.12
C LEU A 71 -1.40 29.04 -15.36
N GLU A 72 -1.57 27.74 -15.57
CA GLU A 72 -2.37 27.20 -16.66
C GLU A 72 -3.83 27.71 -16.59
N ILE A 73 -4.49 27.54 -15.43
CA ILE A 73 -5.87 28.01 -15.25
C ILE A 73 -5.99 29.51 -15.42
N LEU A 74 -5.06 30.29 -14.87
CA LEU A 74 -5.07 31.75 -14.98
C LEU A 74 -4.81 32.23 -16.42
N THR A 75 -3.99 31.50 -17.18
CA THR A 75 -3.74 31.79 -18.61
C THR A 75 -4.98 31.46 -19.43
N GLU A 76 -5.60 30.31 -19.24
CA GLU A 76 -6.84 29.91 -19.91
C GLU A 76 -7.99 30.92 -19.70
N LEU A 77 -8.02 31.54 -18.51
CA LEU A 77 -9.04 32.55 -18.14
C LEU A 77 -8.65 33.97 -18.53
N ASP A 78 -7.52 34.19 -19.18
CA ASP A 78 -6.95 35.52 -19.49
C ASP A 78 -6.76 36.39 -18.23
N LEU A 79 -6.42 35.78 -17.10
CA LEU A 79 -6.26 36.43 -15.80
C LEU A 79 -4.80 36.59 -15.37
N LEU A 80 -3.84 36.06 -16.12
CA LEU A 80 -2.41 36.19 -15.84
C LEU A 80 -1.82 37.42 -16.53
N ALA A 81 -1.06 38.24 -15.81
CA ALA A 81 -0.41 39.43 -16.36
C ALA A 81 0.83 39.03 -17.18
N GLU A 82 0.79 39.28 -18.46
CA GLU A 82 1.92 39.08 -19.38
C GLU A 82 2.74 40.36 -19.53
N LYS A 83 2.09 41.52 -19.45
CA LYS A 83 2.71 42.82 -19.63
C LYS A 83 2.65 43.72 -18.37
N PRO A 84 3.58 44.64 -18.19
CA PRO A 84 3.61 45.52 -17.02
C PRO A 84 2.33 46.33 -16.77
N ASN A 85 1.64 46.79 -17.84
CA ASN A 85 0.40 47.54 -17.75
C ASN A 85 -0.82 46.73 -17.28
N GLU A 86 -0.77 45.40 -17.40
CA GLU A 86 -1.83 44.49 -16.96
C GLU A 86 -1.82 44.16 -15.47
N ARG A 87 -0.70 44.42 -14.79
CA ARG A 87 -0.47 44.09 -13.36
C ARG A 87 -1.50 44.66 -12.40
N LYS A 88 -2.20 45.73 -12.79
CA LYS A 88 -3.26 46.34 -11.97
C LYS A 88 -4.55 45.55 -11.98
N HIS A 89 -4.78 44.72 -13.02
CA HIS A 89 -6.05 44.07 -13.25
C HIS A 89 -5.94 42.53 -13.33
N LYS A 90 -4.73 42.03 -13.53
CA LYS A 90 -4.44 40.57 -13.64
C LYS A 90 -3.50 40.08 -12.54
N VAL A 91 -3.42 38.79 -12.37
CA VAL A 91 -2.57 38.13 -11.34
C VAL A 91 -1.11 38.19 -11.79
N VAL A 92 -0.25 38.55 -10.86
CA VAL A 92 1.21 38.60 -11.06
C VAL A 92 1.84 37.40 -10.34
N TYR A 93 2.77 36.72 -11.00
CA TYR A 93 3.48 35.60 -10.41
C TYR A 93 4.98 35.87 -10.21
N LYS A 94 5.57 35.15 -9.27
CA LYS A 94 7.02 35.05 -9.04
C LYS A 94 7.41 33.58 -8.97
N THR A 95 8.51 33.25 -9.64
CA THR A 95 9.04 31.88 -9.66
C THR A 95 9.98 31.55 -8.51
N SER A 96 10.57 32.59 -7.86
CA SER A 96 11.48 32.43 -6.71
C SER A 96 11.36 33.61 -5.75
N PRO A 97 10.83 33.43 -4.53
CA PRO A 97 10.01 32.30 -4.11
C PRO A 97 8.70 32.24 -4.87
N MET A 98 8.22 31.01 -5.17
CA MET A 98 6.97 30.80 -5.90
C MET A 98 5.80 31.47 -5.17
N SER A 99 5.10 32.36 -5.87
CA SER A 99 3.93 33.06 -5.33
C SER A 99 3.09 33.70 -6.42
N LEU A 100 1.81 33.88 -6.12
CA LEU A 100 0.86 34.63 -6.95
C LEU A 100 0.36 35.81 -6.13
N THR A 101 0.17 36.97 -6.79
CA THR A 101 -0.42 38.18 -6.19
C THR A 101 -1.58 38.62 -7.07
N PHE A 102 -2.76 38.71 -6.48
CA PHE A 102 -4.00 39.09 -7.15
C PHE A 102 -4.19 40.62 -7.08
N PRO A 103 -5.00 41.21 -7.99
CA PRO A 103 -5.23 42.65 -8.04
C PRO A 103 -5.79 43.26 -6.76
N ASN A 104 -6.60 42.48 -6.00
CA ASN A 104 -7.18 42.91 -4.71
C ASN A 104 -6.22 42.76 -3.52
N GLY A 105 -4.97 42.28 -3.73
CA GLY A 105 -3.98 42.07 -2.68
C GLY A 105 -3.95 40.63 -2.11
N SER A 106 -4.83 39.75 -2.54
CA SER A 106 -4.75 38.33 -2.19
C SER A 106 -3.43 37.71 -2.63
N LYS A 107 -2.94 36.74 -1.87
CA LYS A 107 -1.66 36.05 -2.17
C LYS A 107 -1.78 34.55 -2.04
N VAL A 108 -1.21 33.82 -2.99
CA VAL A 108 -0.95 32.38 -2.90
C VAL A 108 0.54 32.16 -2.77
N ILE A 109 0.97 31.40 -1.76
CA ILE A 109 2.38 31.13 -1.43
C ILE A 109 2.57 29.61 -1.46
N PHE A 110 3.64 29.15 -2.10
CA PHE A 110 3.97 27.75 -2.25
C PHE A 110 5.18 27.37 -1.38
N LYS A 111 5.09 26.31 -0.59
CA LYS A 111 6.15 25.86 0.34
C LYS A 111 6.23 24.35 0.42
N GLY A 112 7.47 23.80 0.45
CA GLY A 112 7.73 22.43 0.83
C GLY A 112 7.69 22.23 2.35
N MET A 113 7.30 21.05 2.79
CA MET A 113 7.30 20.64 4.20
C MET A 113 8.61 19.97 4.63
N ASP A 114 9.53 19.72 3.68
CA ASP A 114 10.88 19.21 3.92
C ASP A 114 11.68 20.05 4.95
N LYS A 115 11.35 21.33 5.08
CA LYS A 115 11.96 22.26 6.04
C LYS A 115 10.91 23.02 6.86
N PRO A 116 10.26 22.40 7.86
CA PRO A 116 9.16 22.99 8.64
C PRO A 116 9.52 24.32 9.31
N ALA A 117 10.81 24.55 9.62
CA ALA A 117 11.28 25.81 10.20
C ALA A 117 10.97 27.04 9.32
N LYS A 118 10.91 26.89 8.00
CA LYS A 118 10.57 27.98 7.06
C LYS A 118 9.10 28.40 7.11
N LEU A 119 8.23 27.59 7.71
CA LEU A 119 6.82 27.93 7.90
C LEU A 119 6.61 28.88 9.08
N LYS A 120 7.56 28.93 10.03
CA LYS A 120 7.46 29.75 11.26
C LYS A 120 7.28 31.25 10.99
N SER A 121 7.74 31.74 9.85
CA SER A 121 7.66 33.14 9.44
C SER A 121 6.38 33.55 8.70
N ILE A 122 5.45 32.62 8.44
CA ILE A 122 4.24 32.90 7.65
C ILE A 122 3.09 33.27 8.59
N ASN A 123 2.65 34.53 8.53
CA ASN A 123 1.55 35.06 9.34
C ASN A 123 0.31 35.34 8.49
N ASN A 124 -0.86 35.40 9.16
CA ASN A 124 -2.15 35.76 8.56
C ASN A 124 -2.59 34.83 7.39
N VAL A 125 -2.28 33.55 7.50
CA VAL A 125 -2.78 32.55 6.55
C VAL A 125 -4.20 32.17 6.94
N SER A 126 -5.13 32.30 6.00
CA SER A 126 -6.54 31.97 6.21
C SER A 126 -6.98 30.69 5.48
N ILE A 127 -6.24 30.25 4.46
CA ILE A 127 -6.51 29.00 3.75
C ILE A 127 -5.19 28.24 3.58
N ILE A 128 -5.22 26.93 3.88
CA ILE A 128 -4.09 26.03 3.64
C ILE A 128 -4.57 24.89 2.74
N TRP A 129 -3.90 24.72 1.60
CA TRP A 129 -4.07 23.54 0.75
C TRP A 129 -2.87 22.63 0.90
N MET A 130 -3.14 21.39 1.35
CA MET A 130 -2.17 20.31 1.46
C MET A 130 -2.38 19.33 0.30
N GLU A 131 -1.53 19.45 -0.74
CA GLU A 131 -1.57 18.56 -1.91
C GLU A 131 -0.78 17.29 -1.64
N GLU A 132 -1.31 16.16 -2.08
CA GLU A 132 -0.82 14.82 -1.80
C GLU A 132 -0.51 14.64 -0.30
N CYS A 133 -1.50 14.98 0.53
CA CYS A 133 -1.32 15.05 1.97
C CYS A 133 -0.93 13.70 2.61
N SER A 134 -1.15 12.57 1.94
CA SER A 134 -0.67 11.25 2.38
C SER A 134 0.87 11.14 2.42
N GLU A 135 1.58 11.94 1.62
CA GLU A 135 3.04 12.01 1.62
C GLU A 135 3.59 12.78 2.83
N LEU A 136 2.82 13.73 3.38
CA LEU A 136 3.22 14.52 4.53
C LEU A 136 3.23 13.69 5.81
N LYS A 137 4.13 14.03 6.73
CA LYS A 137 4.12 13.46 8.08
C LYS A 137 2.95 14.02 8.89
N TYR A 138 2.35 13.19 9.74
CA TYR A 138 1.22 13.60 10.60
C TYR A 138 1.57 14.78 11.51
N GLU A 139 2.82 14.88 11.99
CA GLU A 139 3.34 16.00 12.76
C GLU A 139 3.29 17.30 11.97
N GLY A 140 3.61 17.27 10.68
CA GLY A 140 3.50 18.41 9.78
C GLY A 140 2.07 18.91 9.64
N PHE A 141 1.11 18.01 9.52
CA PHE A 141 -0.32 18.35 9.53
C PHE A 141 -0.73 19.04 10.84
N LYS A 142 -0.37 18.49 12.00
CA LYS A 142 -0.66 19.11 13.31
C LYS A 142 -0.05 20.51 13.45
N GLU A 143 1.18 20.69 12.96
CA GLU A 143 1.82 22.00 12.97
C GLU A 143 1.07 23.03 12.12
N LEU A 144 0.62 22.65 10.91
CA LEU A 144 -0.17 23.50 10.03
C LEU A 144 -1.51 23.89 10.64
N LEU A 145 -2.17 22.97 11.37
CA LEU A 145 -3.40 23.30 12.10
C LEU A 145 -3.23 24.42 13.12
N GLY A 146 -2.07 24.45 13.80
CA GLY A 146 -1.73 25.51 14.77
C GLY A 146 -1.30 26.84 14.12
N ARG A 147 -0.94 26.83 12.84
CA ARG A 147 -0.44 28.01 12.12
C ARG A 147 -1.49 28.78 11.37
N ALA A 148 -2.55 28.12 10.91
CA ALA A 148 -3.66 28.79 10.25
C ALA A 148 -4.41 29.65 11.25
N ARG A 149 -4.17 30.97 11.18
CA ARG A 149 -4.83 31.96 12.03
C ARG A 149 -4.96 33.29 11.30
N HIS A 150 -6.11 33.90 11.44
CA HIS A 150 -6.37 35.23 10.94
C HIS A 150 -7.31 35.94 11.93
N PRO A 151 -7.14 37.24 12.21
CA PRO A 151 -7.93 37.92 13.23
C PRO A 151 -9.42 38.04 12.89
N SER A 152 -9.80 38.04 11.62
CA SER A 152 -11.17 38.35 11.18
C SER A 152 -11.70 37.43 10.09
N LEU A 153 -10.87 36.60 9.44
CA LEU A 153 -11.30 35.73 8.36
C LEU A 153 -11.49 34.28 8.83
N SER A 154 -12.45 33.58 8.24
CA SER A 154 -12.63 32.14 8.41
C SER A 154 -11.37 31.39 7.97
N ILE A 155 -11.04 30.32 8.68
CA ILE A 155 -9.90 29.47 8.40
C ILE A 155 -10.38 28.20 7.70
N HIS A 156 -9.75 27.88 6.57
CA HIS A 156 -10.06 26.67 5.82
C HIS A 156 -8.82 25.82 5.56
N PHE A 157 -8.98 24.51 5.71
CA PHE A 157 -7.99 23.48 5.34
C PHE A 157 -8.56 22.66 4.19
N ILE A 158 -7.84 22.57 3.09
CA ILE A 158 -8.17 21.72 1.96
C ILE A 158 -7.06 20.66 1.86
N LEU A 159 -7.42 19.41 1.97
CA LEU A 159 -6.51 18.29 1.87
C LEU A 159 -6.89 17.47 0.65
N SER A 160 -5.95 17.22 -0.23
CA SER A 160 -6.12 16.34 -1.38
C SER A 160 -5.13 15.21 -1.35
N THR A 161 -5.58 14.02 -1.69
CA THR A 161 -4.70 12.86 -1.77
C THR A 161 -5.26 11.80 -2.71
N ASN A 162 -4.35 11.07 -3.34
CA ASN A 162 -4.66 9.74 -3.78
C ASN A 162 -4.68 8.81 -2.55
N PRO A 163 -5.62 7.88 -2.45
CA PRO A 163 -5.64 6.95 -1.34
C PRO A 163 -4.39 6.07 -1.36
N VAL A 164 -3.91 5.75 -0.17
CA VAL A 164 -2.78 4.84 0.05
C VAL A 164 -3.24 3.68 0.94
N GLY A 165 -2.34 3.03 1.68
CA GLY A 165 -2.73 2.01 2.64
C GLY A 165 -3.53 2.54 3.82
N VAL A 166 -4.35 1.70 4.42
CA VAL A 166 -5.19 2.04 5.58
C VAL A 166 -4.38 2.35 6.86
N GLU A 167 -3.08 2.04 6.87
CA GLU A 167 -2.13 2.40 7.93
C GLU A 167 -1.69 3.87 7.86
N ASN A 168 -1.90 4.53 6.73
CA ASN A 168 -1.52 5.93 6.56
C ASN A 168 -2.35 6.84 7.47
N TRP A 169 -1.72 7.90 7.98
CA TRP A 169 -2.37 8.84 8.88
C TRP A 169 -3.63 9.49 8.30
N THR A 170 -3.72 9.65 6.99
CA THR A 170 -4.91 10.18 6.33
C THR A 170 -6.12 9.26 6.53
N TYR A 171 -5.92 7.94 6.50
CA TYR A 171 -6.97 7.00 6.82
C TYR A 171 -7.25 6.95 8.32
N THR A 172 -6.21 6.81 9.14
CA THR A 172 -6.37 6.66 10.59
C THR A 172 -6.90 7.92 11.25
N HIS A 173 -6.72 9.10 10.66
CA HIS A 173 -7.28 10.35 11.17
C HIS A 173 -8.74 10.58 10.70
N PHE A 174 -9.03 10.33 9.43
CA PHE A 174 -10.30 10.71 8.81
C PHE A 174 -11.35 9.59 8.76
N PHE A 175 -10.95 8.31 8.84
CA PHE A 175 -11.87 7.18 8.69
C PHE A 175 -11.92 6.26 9.91
N LYS A 176 -10.81 5.72 10.33
CA LYS A 176 -10.72 4.79 11.46
C LYS A 176 -9.45 5.04 12.27
N ARG A 177 -9.58 5.11 13.56
CA ARG A 177 -8.44 5.25 14.48
C ARG A 177 -8.55 4.24 15.61
N VAL A 178 -7.43 4.00 16.28
CA VAL A 178 -7.40 3.25 17.53
C VAL A 178 -7.37 4.26 18.68
N ASP A 179 -8.23 4.10 19.67
CA ASP A 179 -8.23 4.92 20.87
C ASP A 179 -7.11 4.52 21.86
N THR A 180 -7.02 5.20 22.98
CA THR A 180 -6.01 4.94 24.01
C THR A 180 -6.18 3.58 24.70
N GLU A 181 -7.34 2.95 24.56
CA GLU A 181 -7.67 1.65 25.15
C GLU A 181 -7.44 0.50 24.14
N GLY A 182 -7.06 0.84 22.88
CA GLY A 182 -6.83 -0.14 21.83
C GLY A 182 -8.08 -0.51 21.03
N ASN A 183 -9.22 0.18 21.23
CA ASN A 183 -10.46 -0.08 20.51
C ASN A 183 -10.49 0.67 19.16
N GLU A 184 -11.05 0.04 18.12
CA GLU A 184 -11.26 0.68 16.83
C GLU A 184 -12.41 1.70 16.92
N VAL A 185 -12.13 2.96 16.62
CA VAL A 185 -13.12 4.05 16.54
C VAL A 185 -13.34 4.43 15.09
N VAL A 186 -14.54 4.21 14.58
CA VAL A 186 -14.94 4.60 13.23
C VAL A 186 -15.33 6.07 13.20
N VAL A 187 -14.47 6.91 12.63
CA VAL A 187 -14.72 8.35 12.41
C VAL A 187 -15.72 8.52 11.27
N LEU A 188 -15.45 7.90 10.11
CA LEU A 188 -16.33 7.82 8.96
C LEU A 188 -16.16 6.46 8.29
N ASP A 189 -17.27 5.82 7.92
CA ASP A 189 -17.24 4.61 7.09
C ASP A 189 -16.89 5.01 5.64
N ASP A 190 -15.72 4.59 5.18
CA ASP A 190 -15.20 4.90 3.83
C ASP A 190 -16.07 4.31 2.72
N GLN A 191 -16.71 3.15 2.95
CA GLN A 191 -17.63 2.55 1.97
C GLN A 191 -18.86 3.44 1.75
N LYS A 192 -19.34 4.12 2.79
CA LYS A 192 -20.41 5.11 2.64
C LYS A 192 -19.98 6.31 1.81
N LEU A 193 -18.73 6.77 1.99
CA LEU A 193 -18.19 7.86 1.18
C LEU A 193 -18.07 7.46 -0.30
N TYR A 194 -17.57 6.26 -0.58
CA TYR A 194 -17.46 5.76 -1.95
C TYR A 194 -18.83 5.61 -2.64
N ALA A 195 -19.87 5.28 -1.88
CA ALA A 195 -21.23 5.16 -2.41
C ALA A 195 -21.91 6.51 -2.63
N LYS A 196 -21.71 7.48 -1.73
CA LYS A 196 -22.37 8.79 -1.75
C LYS A 196 -21.55 9.89 -2.44
N HIS A 197 -20.25 9.68 -2.59
CA HIS A 197 -19.25 10.61 -3.11
C HIS A 197 -19.03 11.87 -2.28
N THR A 198 -20.03 12.38 -1.59
CA THR A 198 -19.91 13.54 -0.70
C THR A 198 -20.62 13.24 0.62
N ILE A 199 -19.93 13.49 1.73
CA ILE A 199 -20.48 13.36 3.08
C ILE A 199 -19.93 14.50 3.94
N VAL A 200 -20.80 15.13 4.71
CA VAL A 200 -20.39 16.06 5.77
C VAL A 200 -20.54 15.36 7.11
N LYS A 201 -19.46 15.32 7.89
CA LYS A 201 -19.47 14.73 9.22
C LYS A 201 -18.46 15.44 10.14
N ASN A 202 -18.86 15.76 11.36
CA ASN A 202 -18.02 16.39 12.38
C ASN A 202 -17.31 17.67 11.89
N GLY A 203 -18.00 18.49 11.07
CA GLY A 203 -17.43 19.72 10.51
C GLY A 203 -16.41 19.52 9.40
N VAL A 204 -16.25 18.31 8.89
CA VAL A 204 -15.41 17.97 7.75
C VAL A 204 -16.29 17.65 6.54
N TYR A 205 -15.99 18.29 5.42
CA TYR A 205 -16.53 17.98 4.11
C TYR A 205 -15.64 16.92 3.45
N TYR A 206 -16.16 15.71 3.29
CA TYR A 206 -15.48 14.60 2.62
C TYR A 206 -15.94 14.50 1.18
N HIS A 207 -15.01 14.36 0.26
CA HIS A 207 -15.27 14.21 -1.16
C HIS A 207 -14.49 13.03 -1.75
N HIS A 208 -15.18 12.21 -2.55
CA HIS A 208 -14.57 11.11 -3.29
C HIS A 208 -14.83 11.27 -4.78
N SER A 209 -13.77 11.11 -5.58
CA SER A 209 -13.84 11.17 -7.04
C SER A 209 -12.93 10.13 -7.71
N THR A 210 -13.29 9.79 -8.93
CA THR A 210 -12.57 8.85 -9.79
C THR A 210 -12.30 9.48 -11.16
N VAL A 211 -11.57 8.79 -12.00
CA VAL A 211 -11.34 9.24 -13.38
C VAL A 211 -12.63 9.38 -14.19
N ASP A 212 -13.70 8.63 -13.83
CA ASP A 212 -15.00 8.72 -14.50
C ASP A 212 -15.71 10.07 -14.24
N ASP A 213 -15.35 10.75 -13.16
CA ASP A 213 -15.86 12.08 -12.83
C ASP A 213 -15.16 13.20 -13.60
N ASN A 214 -14.11 12.88 -14.39
CA ASN A 214 -13.36 13.82 -15.20
C ASN A 214 -13.75 13.71 -16.68
N LEU A 215 -14.65 14.57 -17.12
CA LEU A 215 -15.17 14.59 -18.47
C LEU A 215 -14.12 14.89 -19.56
N PHE A 216 -12.98 15.44 -19.18
CA PHE A 216 -11.90 15.83 -20.09
C PHE A 216 -10.83 14.75 -20.27
N MET A 217 -10.97 13.62 -19.56
CA MET A 217 -9.95 12.58 -19.58
C MET A 217 -10.06 11.69 -20.83
N PRO A 218 -8.96 11.45 -21.56
CA PRO A 218 -8.98 10.58 -22.74
C PRO A 218 -9.38 9.14 -22.38
N LYS A 219 -10.20 8.52 -23.23
CA LYS A 219 -10.61 7.10 -23.05
C LYS A 219 -9.42 6.13 -23.02
N SER A 220 -8.33 6.43 -23.70
CA SER A 220 -7.10 5.64 -23.66
C SER A 220 -6.49 5.59 -22.26
N TYR A 221 -6.47 6.72 -21.55
CA TYR A 221 -5.99 6.79 -20.17
C TYR A 221 -6.87 5.96 -19.21
N ILE A 222 -8.20 6.06 -19.36
CA ILE A 222 -9.14 5.26 -18.56
C ILE A 222 -8.88 3.76 -18.78
N ARG A 223 -8.68 3.32 -20.03
CA ARG A 223 -8.32 1.92 -20.34
C ARG A 223 -7.01 1.48 -19.68
N THR A 224 -6.00 2.35 -19.66
CA THR A 224 -4.73 2.06 -18.96
C THR A 224 -4.97 1.80 -17.48
N LEU A 225 -5.86 2.55 -16.82
CA LEU A 225 -6.21 2.31 -15.42
C LEU A 225 -7.05 1.02 -15.27
N ASP A 226 -7.95 0.71 -16.21
CA ASP A 226 -8.75 -0.51 -16.18
C ASP A 226 -7.89 -1.77 -16.35
N ASP A 227 -6.85 -1.72 -17.16
CA ASP A 227 -5.91 -2.83 -17.37
C ASP A 227 -5.14 -3.20 -16.09
N MET A 228 -4.93 -2.27 -15.16
CA MET A 228 -4.30 -2.53 -13.86
C MET A 228 -5.03 -3.63 -13.09
N ARG A 229 -6.33 -3.78 -13.28
CA ARG A 229 -7.14 -4.82 -12.62
C ARG A 229 -6.58 -6.22 -12.83
N THR A 230 -5.91 -6.46 -13.95
CA THR A 230 -5.41 -7.79 -14.34
C THR A 230 -4.05 -8.12 -13.78
N TYR A 231 -3.20 -7.10 -13.53
CA TYR A 231 -1.81 -7.31 -13.11
C TYR A 231 -1.47 -6.71 -11.74
N ASP A 232 -2.22 -5.70 -11.28
CA ASP A 232 -2.05 -5.09 -9.96
C ASP A 232 -3.41 -4.63 -9.39
N PRO A 233 -4.19 -5.54 -8.79
CA PRO A 233 -5.50 -5.22 -8.24
C PRO A 233 -5.47 -4.17 -7.13
N ASP A 234 -4.39 -4.07 -6.35
CA ASP A 234 -4.25 -3.06 -5.29
C ASP A 234 -4.02 -1.67 -5.89
N LEU A 235 -3.15 -1.56 -6.91
CA LEU A 235 -2.98 -0.31 -7.64
C LEU A 235 -4.25 0.07 -8.39
N TYR A 236 -4.98 -0.88 -8.99
CA TYR A 236 -6.30 -0.63 -9.58
C TYR A 236 -7.27 -0.04 -8.55
N ARG A 237 -7.30 -0.60 -7.34
CA ARG A 237 -8.14 -0.08 -6.25
C ARG A 237 -7.81 1.37 -5.92
N ILE A 238 -6.54 1.71 -5.84
CA ILE A 238 -6.04 3.05 -5.53
C ILE A 238 -6.24 4.01 -6.71
N ALA A 239 -5.66 3.68 -7.85
CA ALA A 239 -5.57 4.57 -8.99
C ALA A 239 -6.90 4.72 -9.73
N ARG A 240 -7.58 3.61 -10.00
CA ARG A 240 -8.82 3.60 -10.79
C ARG A 240 -10.07 3.88 -9.98
N LEU A 241 -10.18 3.24 -8.78
CA LEU A 241 -11.36 3.36 -7.94
C LEU A 241 -11.25 4.46 -6.88
N GLY A 242 -10.08 5.04 -6.67
CA GLY A 242 -9.87 6.06 -5.65
C GLY A 242 -10.14 5.59 -4.24
N ARG A 243 -9.89 4.30 -3.93
CA ARG A 243 -10.18 3.68 -2.64
C ARG A 243 -8.90 3.33 -1.90
N PHE A 244 -8.89 3.48 -0.59
CA PHE A 244 -7.75 3.11 0.22
C PHE A 244 -7.38 1.64 0.03
N GLY A 245 -6.08 1.37 -0.15
CA GLY A 245 -5.52 0.02 -0.23
C GLY A 245 -5.73 -0.71 1.09
N LEU A 246 -5.93 -2.02 1.03
CA LEU A 246 -6.26 -2.81 2.21
C LEU A 246 -5.10 -2.91 3.21
N ASN A 247 -3.85 -2.79 2.77
CA ASN A 247 -2.65 -2.71 3.64
C ASN A 247 -1.43 -2.35 2.78
N GLY A 248 -1.01 -1.13 2.63
CA GLY A 248 0.22 -0.81 1.90
C GLY A 248 0.37 -1.58 0.57
N ILE A 249 1.52 -1.56 -0.07
CA ILE A 249 1.76 -2.49 -1.19
C ILE A 249 2.08 -3.85 -0.56
N ARG A 250 1.06 -4.69 -0.45
CA ARG A 250 1.24 -6.06 0.04
C ARG A 250 2.26 -6.79 -0.81
N VAL A 251 3.15 -7.49 -0.15
CA VAL A 251 4.09 -8.39 -0.84
C VAL A 251 3.33 -9.52 -1.52
N LEU A 252 2.28 -10.04 -0.88
CA LEU A 252 1.47 -11.17 -1.33
C LEU A 252 -0.04 -10.82 -1.38
N PRO A 253 -0.51 -10.04 -2.36
CA PRO A 253 -1.92 -9.66 -2.45
C PRO A 253 -2.85 -10.86 -2.70
N GLN A 254 -2.33 -11.96 -3.28
CA GLN A 254 -3.05 -13.22 -3.54
C GLN A 254 -3.17 -14.13 -2.31
N PHE A 255 -2.66 -13.72 -1.14
CA PHE A 255 -2.80 -14.47 0.10
C PHE A 255 -4.23 -14.40 0.63
N GLN A 256 -4.78 -15.54 1.01
CA GLN A 256 -6.11 -15.67 1.59
C GLN A 256 -6.16 -16.78 2.65
N VAL A 257 -7.00 -16.59 3.66
CA VAL A 257 -7.28 -17.61 4.67
C VAL A 257 -8.44 -18.47 4.18
N ALA A 258 -8.32 -19.78 4.31
CA ALA A 258 -9.38 -20.72 3.97
C ALA A 258 -10.53 -20.66 5.01
N GLU A 259 -11.71 -21.15 4.61
CA GLU A 259 -12.87 -21.24 5.49
C GLU A 259 -12.65 -22.24 6.65
N SER A 260 -11.93 -23.34 6.40
CA SER A 260 -11.59 -24.31 7.44
C SER A 260 -10.26 -25.03 7.14
N HIS A 261 -9.72 -25.71 8.17
CA HIS A 261 -8.54 -26.56 8.05
C HIS A 261 -8.83 -27.77 7.17
N GLU A 262 -10.00 -28.37 7.31
CA GLU A 262 -10.45 -29.56 6.56
C GLU A 262 -10.50 -29.26 5.06
N PHE A 263 -10.94 -28.06 4.66
CA PHE A 263 -10.92 -27.63 3.25
C PHE A 263 -9.48 -27.65 2.70
N VAL A 264 -8.52 -27.15 3.45
CA VAL A 264 -7.11 -27.12 3.02
C VAL A 264 -6.55 -28.55 2.98
N MET A 265 -6.84 -29.38 3.99
CA MET A 265 -6.36 -30.75 4.06
C MET A 265 -6.92 -31.63 2.95
N ALA A 266 -8.19 -31.48 2.58
CA ALA A 266 -8.80 -32.17 1.46
C ALA A 266 -8.07 -31.85 0.14
N ALA A 267 -7.72 -30.57 -0.08
CA ALA A 267 -6.93 -30.17 -1.24
C ALA A 267 -5.51 -30.77 -1.21
N VAL A 268 -4.84 -30.73 -0.05
CA VAL A 268 -3.47 -31.25 0.13
C VAL A 268 -3.41 -32.78 -0.05
N GLN A 269 -4.43 -33.52 0.36
CA GLN A 269 -4.49 -34.99 0.16
C GLN A 269 -4.40 -35.38 -1.32
N GLY A 270 -5.00 -34.57 -2.19
CA GLY A 270 -4.94 -34.75 -3.66
C GLY A 270 -3.59 -34.38 -4.30
N ILE A 271 -2.68 -33.75 -3.56
CA ILE A 271 -1.38 -33.31 -4.09
C ILE A 271 -0.32 -34.36 -3.80
N PRO A 272 0.45 -34.81 -4.84
CA PRO A 272 1.53 -35.79 -4.66
C PRO A 272 2.56 -35.37 -3.61
N ALA A 273 3.13 -36.35 -2.88
CA ALA A 273 4.11 -36.09 -1.83
C ALA A 273 5.34 -35.27 -2.30
N ARG A 274 5.78 -35.48 -3.55
CA ARG A 274 6.89 -34.73 -4.17
C ARG A 274 6.61 -33.23 -4.33
N HIS A 275 5.34 -32.80 -4.22
CA HIS A 275 4.89 -31.41 -4.28
C HIS A 275 4.49 -30.86 -2.89
N ARG A 276 4.86 -31.57 -1.83
CA ARG A 276 4.71 -31.12 -0.45
C ARG A 276 6.07 -30.72 0.08
N PHE A 277 6.15 -29.52 0.65
CA PHE A 277 7.39 -28.89 1.06
C PHE A 277 7.29 -28.42 2.49
N ASN A 278 8.42 -28.42 3.20
CA ASN A 278 8.49 -27.96 4.58
C ASN A 278 9.74 -27.13 4.74
N GLY A 279 9.58 -25.85 5.01
CA GLY A 279 10.68 -24.92 5.21
C GLY A 279 10.87 -24.64 6.69
N PHE A 280 12.12 -24.43 7.09
CA PHE A 280 12.48 -24.15 8.45
C PHE A 280 13.38 -22.91 8.51
N ASP A 281 12.89 -21.85 9.14
CA ASP A 281 13.66 -20.67 9.51
C ASP A 281 14.15 -20.86 10.94
N LEU A 282 15.48 -21.00 11.10
CA LEU A 282 16.15 -21.23 12.37
C LEU A 282 16.39 -19.89 13.07
N GLY A 283 15.90 -19.74 14.28
CA GLY A 283 16.09 -18.56 15.11
C GLY A 283 16.56 -18.90 16.51
N PHE A 284 17.20 -17.94 17.19
CA PHE A 284 17.65 -18.06 18.58
C PHE A 284 17.39 -16.76 19.35
N GLU A 285 17.18 -16.83 20.65
CA GLU A 285 16.87 -15.71 21.55
C GLU A 285 15.67 -14.85 21.11
N THR A 286 15.93 -13.70 20.48
CA THR A 286 14.89 -12.77 20.02
C THR A 286 14.25 -13.17 18.69
N SER A 287 14.84 -14.11 17.97
CA SER A 287 14.33 -14.65 16.70
C SER A 287 13.47 -15.89 16.92
N TYR A 288 12.60 -16.20 15.95
CA TYR A 288 11.69 -17.33 16.04
C TYR A 288 12.18 -18.54 15.24
N ASN A 289 12.06 -19.73 15.82
CA ASN A 289 12.09 -20.97 15.07
C ASN A 289 10.73 -21.13 14.36
N ALA A 290 10.71 -21.04 13.03
CA ALA A 290 9.49 -21.12 12.24
C ALA A 290 9.56 -22.28 11.24
N VAL A 291 8.66 -23.26 11.36
CA VAL A 291 8.47 -24.30 10.33
C VAL A 291 7.13 -24.11 9.65
N VAL A 292 7.11 -24.12 8.31
CA VAL A 292 5.89 -24.01 7.53
C VAL A 292 5.73 -25.22 6.64
N ARG A 293 4.57 -25.90 6.72
CA ARG A 293 4.18 -27.03 5.90
C ARG A 293 3.31 -26.54 4.74
N MET A 294 3.69 -26.89 3.53
CA MET A 294 3.02 -26.41 2.33
C MET A 294 2.94 -27.45 1.22
N ALA A 295 1.98 -27.28 0.32
CA ALA A 295 1.80 -28.12 -0.85
C ALA A 295 1.47 -27.27 -2.08
N VAL A 296 1.97 -27.64 -3.25
CA VAL A 296 1.79 -26.93 -4.51
C VAL A 296 0.91 -27.73 -5.46
N ASP A 297 -0.21 -27.11 -5.85
CA ASP A 297 -1.03 -27.59 -6.98
C ASP A 297 -0.53 -26.92 -8.27
N ASP A 298 0.28 -27.64 -9.03
CA ASP A 298 0.86 -27.16 -10.29
C ASP A 298 -0.21 -26.85 -11.35
N SER A 299 -1.33 -27.57 -11.33
CA SER A 299 -2.38 -27.40 -12.32
C SER A 299 -3.15 -26.08 -12.15
N LYS A 300 -3.41 -25.71 -10.90
CA LYS A 300 -4.10 -24.46 -10.54
C LYS A 300 -3.17 -23.29 -10.29
N LYS A 301 -1.86 -23.55 -10.08
CA LYS A 301 -0.86 -22.58 -9.59
C LYS A 301 -1.21 -22.07 -8.20
N TYR A 302 -1.65 -22.97 -7.32
CA TYR A 302 -1.99 -22.65 -5.94
C TYR A 302 -0.94 -23.17 -4.98
N LEU A 303 -0.61 -22.36 -3.98
CA LEU A 303 0.16 -22.76 -2.81
C LEU A 303 -0.79 -22.93 -1.63
N TYR A 304 -0.83 -24.11 -1.05
CA TYR A 304 -1.58 -24.41 0.17
C TYR A 304 -0.61 -24.45 1.35
N ILE A 305 -0.95 -23.72 2.44
CA ILE A 305 -0.23 -23.74 3.71
C ILE A 305 -1.14 -24.42 4.73
N TYR A 306 -0.69 -25.56 5.30
CA TYR A 306 -1.54 -26.43 6.10
C TYR A 306 -1.00 -26.75 7.48
N GLY A 307 0.18 -26.24 7.88
CA GLY A 307 0.71 -26.40 9.22
C GLY A 307 1.86 -25.45 9.50
N GLU A 308 1.98 -25.08 10.76
CA GLU A 308 3.06 -24.22 11.24
C GLU A 308 3.60 -24.72 12.60
N TYR A 309 4.88 -24.46 12.85
CA TYR A 309 5.50 -24.38 14.17
C TYR A 309 6.12 -23.00 14.31
N TYR A 310 5.91 -22.34 15.43
CA TYR A 310 6.40 -20.98 15.62
C TYR A 310 6.67 -20.73 17.10
N LYS A 311 7.94 -20.71 17.49
CA LYS A 311 8.37 -20.46 18.88
C LYS A 311 9.69 -19.70 18.92
N ASN A 312 9.85 -18.84 19.91
CA ASN A 312 11.10 -18.15 20.24
C ASN A 312 11.70 -18.66 21.58
N HIS A 313 12.88 -18.21 21.92
CA HIS A 313 13.60 -18.59 23.15
C HIS A 313 13.77 -20.11 23.31
N MET A 314 13.89 -20.83 22.18
CA MET A 314 14.05 -22.29 22.18
C MET A 314 15.47 -22.65 21.75
N THR A 315 16.11 -23.50 22.53
CA THR A 315 17.37 -24.14 22.11
C THR A 315 17.14 -25.21 21.05
N ASP A 316 18.19 -25.60 20.32
CA ASP A 316 18.09 -26.67 19.31
C ASP A 316 17.54 -27.99 19.90
N PRO A 317 17.98 -28.45 21.11
CA PRO A 317 17.38 -29.64 21.73
C PRO A 317 15.89 -29.52 22.04
N GLU A 318 15.45 -28.38 22.54
CA GLU A 318 14.03 -28.14 22.84
C GLU A 318 13.19 -28.12 21.58
N THR A 319 13.69 -27.45 20.54
CA THR A 319 13.04 -27.40 19.21
C THR A 319 12.98 -28.80 18.59
N ALA A 320 14.06 -29.58 18.66
CA ALA A 320 14.10 -30.96 18.16
C ALA A 320 13.05 -31.83 18.86
N LYS A 321 12.94 -31.73 20.20
CA LYS A 321 11.95 -32.47 20.96
C LYS A 321 10.51 -32.11 20.60
N ASP A 322 10.23 -30.83 20.31
CA ASP A 322 8.91 -30.39 19.88
C ASP A 322 8.60 -30.86 18.45
N LEU A 323 9.56 -30.77 17.53
CA LEU A 323 9.39 -31.24 16.15
C LEU A 323 9.24 -32.76 16.08
N GLU A 324 9.90 -33.53 16.96
CA GLU A 324 9.72 -34.99 17.10
C GLU A 324 8.27 -35.31 17.48
N LYS A 325 7.70 -34.65 18.51
CA LYS A 325 6.29 -34.81 18.91
C LYS A 325 5.31 -34.49 17.79
N LEU A 326 5.66 -33.54 16.94
CA LEU A 326 4.86 -33.15 15.78
C LEU A 326 5.03 -34.06 14.55
N GLY A 327 5.85 -35.13 14.69
CA GLY A 327 6.04 -36.15 13.67
C GLY A 327 6.96 -35.76 12.52
N TYR A 328 7.88 -34.83 12.74
CA TYR A 328 8.89 -34.45 11.73
C TYR A 328 10.05 -35.44 11.65
N LYS A 329 10.31 -36.20 12.72
CA LYS A 329 11.36 -37.22 12.79
C LYS A 329 10.80 -38.56 12.28
N PRO A 330 11.56 -39.36 11.52
CA PRO A 330 11.16 -40.71 11.17
C PRO A 330 11.11 -41.62 12.39
N GLU A 331 10.10 -42.48 12.46
CA GLU A 331 9.96 -43.48 13.52
C GLU A 331 10.43 -44.85 13.03
N TRP A 332 11.20 -45.54 13.86
CA TRP A 332 11.73 -46.84 13.59
C TRP A 332 11.30 -47.83 14.67
N SER A 333 10.97 -49.05 14.31
CA SER A 333 10.74 -50.15 15.26
C SER A 333 11.71 -51.29 14.99
N VAL A 334 12.01 -52.06 16.07
CA VAL A 334 12.80 -53.27 15.95
C VAL A 334 11.86 -54.46 15.83
N THR A 335 11.98 -55.23 14.76
CA THR A 335 11.21 -56.48 14.58
C THR A 335 11.70 -57.55 15.54
N SER A 336 10.90 -58.61 15.75
CA SER A 336 11.26 -59.78 16.56
C SER A 336 12.59 -60.42 16.16
N ASN A 337 13.06 -60.21 14.96
CA ASN A 337 14.32 -60.72 14.42
C ASN A 337 15.47 -59.73 14.57
N GLY A 338 15.32 -58.64 15.36
CA GLY A 338 16.33 -57.62 15.59
C GLY A 338 16.57 -56.66 14.43
N LYS A 339 15.76 -56.69 13.39
CA LYS A 339 15.89 -55.83 12.22
C LYS A 339 15.13 -54.50 12.46
N MET A 340 15.80 -53.38 12.21
CA MET A 340 15.16 -52.07 12.24
C MET A 340 14.29 -51.89 10.99
N VAL A 341 13.04 -51.50 11.19
CA VAL A 341 12.08 -51.22 10.13
C VAL A 341 11.51 -49.83 10.35
N LEU A 342 11.48 -49.03 9.28
CA LEU A 342 10.86 -47.72 9.29
C LEU A 342 9.35 -47.90 9.42
N THR A 343 8.77 -47.39 10.52
CA THR A 343 7.33 -47.49 10.78
C THR A 343 6.58 -46.23 10.34
N LYS A 344 7.29 -45.10 10.32
CA LYS A 344 6.73 -43.84 9.84
C LYS A 344 7.82 -43.02 9.17
N GLU A 345 7.54 -42.56 7.96
CA GLU A 345 8.43 -41.61 7.28
C GLU A 345 8.47 -40.27 8.00
N GLY A 346 9.67 -39.71 8.15
CA GLY A 346 9.86 -38.35 8.64
C GLY A 346 9.43 -37.33 7.59
N VAL A 347 9.30 -36.09 8.04
CA VAL A 347 8.98 -34.95 7.18
C VAL A 347 10.28 -34.26 6.78
N PRO A 348 10.69 -34.29 5.49
CA PRO A 348 11.91 -33.61 5.06
C PRO A 348 11.82 -32.09 5.29
N LEU A 349 12.84 -31.53 5.92
CA LEU A 349 12.95 -30.09 6.22
C LEU A 349 14.01 -29.44 5.33
N ILE A 350 13.73 -28.25 4.85
CA ILE A 350 14.70 -27.39 4.15
C ILE A 350 14.91 -26.15 5.00
N ALA A 351 16.10 -26.01 5.55
CA ALA A 351 16.41 -25.00 6.56
C ALA A 351 17.30 -23.88 6.00
N ASP A 352 17.36 -22.77 6.74
CA ASP A 352 18.31 -21.70 6.46
C ASP A 352 19.77 -22.25 6.47
N CYS A 353 20.51 -21.96 5.42
CA CYS A 353 21.91 -22.38 5.31
C CYS A 353 22.89 -21.54 6.17
N ALA A 354 22.42 -20.44 6.78
CA ALA A 354 23.23 -19.60 7.65
C ALA A 354 23.59 -20.26 8.99
N GLU A 355 22.83 -21.30 9.39
CA GLU A 355 22.97 -22.02 10.66
C GLU A 355 23.46 -23.48 10.48
N PRO A 356 24.68 -23.71 9.98
CA PRO A 356 25.16 -25.06 9.66
C PRO A 356 25.32 -25.93 10.91
N LYS A 357 25.58 -25.34 12.08
CA LYS A 357 25.71 -26.07 13.35
C LYS A 357 24.37 -26.63 13.80
N ALA A 358 23.32 -25.81 13.75
CA ALA A 358 21.96 -26.26 14.06
C ALA A 358 21.49 -27.37 13.10
N ILE A 359 21.71 -27.20 11.78
CA ILE A 359 21.38 -28.21 10.79
C ILE A 359 22.11 -29.52 11.11
N GLN A 360 23.39 -29.49 11.47
CA GLN A 360 24.15 -30.69 11.83
C GLN A 360 23.61 -31.34 13.13
N TYR A 361 23.21 -30.53 14.10
CA TYR A 361 22.57 -31.01 15.33
C TYR A 361 21.29 -31.79 14.99
N PHE A 362 20.35 -31.23 14.21
CA PHE A 362 19.12 -31.90 13.82
C PHE A 362 19.36 -33.19 13.01
N ARG A 363 20.41 -33.24 12.16
CA ARG A 363 20.81 -34.46 11.47
C ARG A 363 21.27 -35.55 12.42
N ASN A 364 22.09 -35.19 13.42
CA ASN A 364 22.57 -36.11 14.41
C ASN A 364 21.42 -36.66 15.26
N GLU A 365 20.38 -35.85 15.48
CA GLU A 365 19.14 -36.28 16.13
C GLU A 365 18.24 -37.13 15.23
N GLY A 366 18.61 -37.35 13.99
CA GLY A 366 17.89 -38.22 13.04
C GLY A 366 16.83 -37.56 12.18
N PHE A 367 16.78 -36.22 12.16
CA PHE A 367 15.86 -35.50 11.25
C PHE A 367 16.37 -35.51 9.82
N GLN A 368 15.44 -35.57 8.88
CA GLN A 368 15.72 -35.41 7.45
C GLN A 368 15.77 -33.91 7.11
N ILE A 369 16.93 -33.26 7.32
CA ILE A 369 17.10 -31.83 7.13
C ILE A 369 18.26 -31.51 6.19
N ARG A 370 18.06 -30.54 5.29
CA ARG A 370 19.10 -30.03 4.40
C ARG A 370 19.10 -28.50 4.35
N PRO A 371 20.26 -27.86 4.09
CA PRO A 371 20.32 -26.43 3.88
C PRO A 371 19.63 -26.01 2.57
N CYS A 372 19.03 -24.84 2.56
CA CYS A 372 18.60 -24.15 1.34
C CYS A 372 19.81 -23.61 0.56
N LYS A 373 19.59 -23.18 -0.67
CA LYS A 373 20.59 -22.48 -1.47
C LYS A 373 20.39 -20.98 -1.35
N LYS A 374 21.41 -20.26 -0.85
CA LYS A 374 21.42 -18.80 -0.83
C LYS A 374 22.51 -18.26 -1.78
N PHE A 375 22.19 -17.17 -2.46
CA PHE A 375 23.09 -16.41 -3.32
C PHE A 375 22.72 -14.92 -3.24
N ALA A 376 23.57 -14.05 -3.75
CA ALA A 376 23.30 -12.61 -3.75
C ALA A 376 21.99 -12.32 -4.51
N GLY A 377 21.04 -11.62 -3.87
CA GLY A 377 19.72 -11.34 -4.43
C GLY A 377 18.67 -12.47 -4.27
N SER A 378 19.03 -13.57 -3.59
CA SER A 378 18.10 -14.72 -3.39
C SER A 378 16.78 -14.31 -2.71
N ARG A 379 16.79 -13.31 -1.82
CA ARG A 379 15.59 -12.80 -1.14
C ARG A 379 14.58 -12.24 -2.14
N LEU A 380 15.02 -11.39 -3.07
CA LEU A 380 14.19 -10.82 -4.12
C LEU A 380 13.68 -11.89 -5.08
N GLU A 381 14.54 -12.83 -5.49
CA GLU A 381 14.15 -13.92 -6.39
C GLU A 381 13.15 -14.86 -5.76
N ASN A 382 13.36 -15.25 -4.51
CA ASN A 382 12.43 -16.10 -3.76
C ASN A 382 11.08 -15.40 -3.54
N THR A 383 11.09 -14.10 -3.25
CA THR A 383 9.86 -13.30 -3.18
C THR A 383 9.12 -13.31 -4.51
N ARG A 384 9.83 -13.07 -5.64
CA ARG A 384 9.24 -13.15 -6.99
C ARG A 384 8.70 -14.55 -7.30
N LYS A 385 9.38 -15.60 -6.85
CA LYS A 385 8.92 -16.99 -6.98
C LYS A 385 7.55 -17.19 -6.30
N VAL A 386 7.40 -16.78 -5.05
CA VAL A 386 6.14 -16.92 -4.31
C VAL A 386 5.02 -16.03 -4.89
N LYS A 387 5.35 -14.86 -5.40
CA LYS A 387 4.37 -13.96 -6.08
C LYS A 387 3.79 -14.57 -7.37
N ARG A 388 4.39 -15.58 -7.97
CA ARG A 388 3.87 -16.24 -9.20
C ARG A 388 2.71 -17.19 -8.94
N PHE A 389 2.45 -17.58 -7.70
CA PHE A 389 1.25 -18.36 -7.39
C PHE A 389 0.00 -17.50 -7.60
N ARG A 390 -1.02 -18.07 -8.23
CA ARG A 390 -2.31 -17.36 -8.44
C ARG A 390 -3.07 -17.17 -7.15
N LYS A 391 -2.93 -18.10 -6.21
CA LYS A 391 -3.50 -18.04 -4.86
C LYS A 391 -2.55 -18.69 -3.87
N ILE A 392 -2.48 -18.10 -2.69
CA ILE A 392 -1.83 -18.68 -1.52
C ILE A 392 -2.92 -18.86 -0.49
N ILE A 393 -3.30 -20.11 -0.24
CA ILE A 393 -4.44 -20.48 0.60
C ILE A 393 -3.91 -21.07 1.90
N CYS A 394 -4.16 -20.38 3.01
CA CYS A 394 -3.65 -20.73 4.33
C CYS A 394 -4.76 -21.32 5.21
N SER A 395 -4.44 -22.39 5.91
CA SER A 395 -5.30 -22.94 6.96
C SER A 395 -5.51 -21.90 8.08
N PRO A 396 -6.74 -21.75 8.62
CA PRO A 396 -7.00 -20.85 9.76
C PRO A 396 -6.24 -21.25 11.04
N GLU A 397 -5.71 -22.47 11.12
CA GLU A 397 -4.88 -22.93 12.24
C GLU A 397 -3.46 -22.34 12.23
N CYS A 398 -2.97 -21.90 11.06
CA CYS A 398 -1.64 -21.29 10.91
C CYS A 398 -1.67 -19.79 11.27
N ARG A 399 -1.89 -19.49 12.55
CA ARG A 399 -2.15 -18.13 13.05
C ARG A 399 -0.97 -17.18 12.85
N ASN A 400 0.27 -17.67 13.00
CA ASN A 400 1.47 -16.85 12.84
C ASN A 400 1.74 -16.56 11.34
N VAL A 401 1.56 -17.54 10.46
CA VAL A 401 1.58 -17.34 9.01
C VAL A 401 0.54 -16.29 8.61
N ILE A 402 -0.70 -16.40 9.11
CA ILE A 402 -1.77 -15.45 8.82
C ILE A 402 -1.39 -14.05 9.28
N ARG A 403 -0.95 -13.89 10.54
CA ARG A 403 -0.55 -12.60 11.10
C ARG A 403 0.54 -11.95 10.27
N GLU A 404 1.57 -12.71 9.90
CA GLU A 404 2.74 -12.21 9.18
C GLU A 404 2.41 -11.89 7.71
N LEU A 405 1.84 -12.85 6.95
CA LEU A 405 1.60 -12.65 5.52
C LEU A 405 0.44 -11.69 5.21
N SER A 406 -0.51 -11.53 6.13
CA SER A 406 -1.60 -10.55 5.96
C SER A 406 -1.13 -9.11 6.08
N THR A 407 -0.05 -8.85 6.83
CA THR A 407 0.48 -7.51 7.12
C THR A 407 1.81 -7.23 6.43
N LEU A 408 2.35 -8.20 5.68
CA LEU A 408 3.65 -8.08 5.03
C LEU A 408 3.61 -7.08 3.88
N THR A 409 4.35 -5.98 4.04
CA THR A 409 4.52 -4.92 3.04
C THR A 409 6.00 -4.69 2.77
N TYR A 410 6.31 -4.05 1.65
CA TYR A 410 7.69 -3.63 1.39
C TYR A 410 8.12 -2.51 2.33
N ALA A 411 9.39 -2.51 2.71
CA ALA A 411 10.02 -1.38 3.40
C ALA A 411 10.08 -0.16 2.46
N LYS A 412 10.24 1.02 3.05
CA LYS A 412 10.39 2.27 2.30
C LYS A 412 11.71 2.93 2.68
N ASP A 413 12.38 3.53 1.71
CA ASP A 413 13.54 4.37 1.95
C ASP A 413 13.14 5.71 2.61
N SER A 414 14.13 6.55 2.91
CA SER A 414 13.91 7.89 3.49
C SER A 414 13.08 8.83 2.60
N ASN A 415 12.96 8.52 1.32
CA ASN A 415 12.21 9.28 0.32
C ASN A 415 10.80 8.69 0.08
N GLY A 416 10.45 7.58 0.78
CA GLY A 416 9.18 6.91 0.63
C GLY A 416 9.11 5.91 -0.54
N ASN A 417 10.20 5.66 -1.26
CA ASN A 417 10.24 4.68 -2.33
C ASN A 417 10.33 3.27 -1.76
N LEU A 418 9.71 2.32 -2.46
CA LEU A 418 9.70 0.92 -2.04
C LEU A 418 11.07 0.26 -2.24
N ILE A 419 11.50 -0.46 -1.22
CA ILE A 419 12.69 -1.32 -1.25
C ILE A 419 12.20 -2.76 -1.44
N TYR A 420 12.31 -3.29 -2.65
CA TYR A 420 11.68 -4.58 -3.04
C TYR A 420 12.34 -5.83 -2.47
N ASP A 421 13.46 -5.71 -1.79
CA ASP A 421 14.17 -6.80 -1.09
C ASP A 421 14.14 -6.66 0.44
N GLU A 422 13.44 -5.62 0.94
CA GLU A 422 13.22 -5.39 2.36
C GLU A 422 11.73 -5.32 2.71
N PHE A 423 11.38 -5.65 3.94
CA PHE A 423 10.01 -5.67 4.41
C PHE A 423 9.84 -4.83 5.66
N ASN A 424 8.60 -4.45 5.95
CA ASN A 424 8.21 -3.70 7.15
C ASN A 424 8.41 -4.46 8.46
N ILE A 425 8.55 -5.78 8.39
CA ILE A 425 8.81 -6.71 9.50
C ILE A 425 9.90 -7.70 9.08
N ASP A 426 10.49 -8.40 10.06
CA ASP A 426 11.32 -9.58 9.77
C ASP A 426 10.42 -10.83 9.66
N PRO A 427 10.22 -11.38 8.44
CA PRO A 427 9.17 -12.35 8.20
C PRO A 427 9.67 -13.79 8.34
N HIS A 428 9.65 -14.37 9.53
CA HIS A 428 10.13 -15.73 9.78
C HIS A 428 9.34 -16.81 9.06
N THR A 429 8.01 -16.71 9.03
CA THR A 429 7.19 -17.70 8.30
C THR A 429 7.35 -17.55 6.79
N PHE A 430 7.53 -16.34 6.29
CA PHE A 430 7.80 -16.11 4.87
C PHE A 430 9.19 -16.60 4.47
N SER A 431 10.20 -16.42 5.33
CA SER A 431 11.52 -17.00 5.15
C SER A 431 11.47 -18.53 5.10
N ALA A 432 10.72 -19.15 6.01
CA ALA A 432 10.50 -20.60 5.97
C ALA A 432 9.82 -21.04 4.64
N ILE A 433 8.85 -20.29 4.12
CA ILE A 433 8.23 -20.57 2.81
C ILE A 433 9.29 -20.53 1.70
N TRP A 434 10.18 -19.54 1.68
CA TRP A 434 11.25 -19.47 0.67
C TRP A 434 12.15 -20.70 0.72
N TYR A 435 12.61 -21.08 1.93
CA TYR A 435 13.51 -22.22 2.09
C TYR A 435 12.82 -23.50 1.65
N GLY A 436 11.58 -23.73 2.07
CA GLY A 436 10.82 -24.91 1.70
C GLY A 436 10.64 -25.06 0.20
N LEU A 437 10.46 -23.94 -0.52
CA LEU A 437 10.31 -23.91 -1.99
C LEU A 437 11.65 -23.85 -2.74
N ASP A 438 12.79 -23.96 -2.07
CA ASP A 438 14.14 -23.87 -2.67
C ASP A 438 14.29 -24.74 -3.92
N SER A 439 13.91 -26.03 -3.83
CA SER A 439 14.00 -26.99 -4.95
C SER A 439 12.83 -26.93 -5.92
N TYR A 440 11.78 -26.16 -5.62
CA TYR A 440 10.63 -26.05 -6.50
C TYR A 440 10.93 -25.12 -7.67
N ASN A 441 10.88 -25.66 -8.89
CA ASN A 441 11.12 -24.86 -10.10
C ASN A 441 9.81 -24.28 -10.61
N VAL A 442 9.60 -22.99 -10.35
CA VAL A 442 8.41 -22.26 -10.80
C VAL A 442 8.32 -22.13 -12.34
N ALA A 443 9.41 -22.35 -13.06
CA ALA A 443 9.37 -22.42 -14.53
C ALA A 443 8.48 -23.55 -15.05
N ASN A 444 8.23 -24.59 -14.24
CA ASN A 444 7.24 -25.62 -14.55
C ASN A 444 5.79 -25.14 -14.46
N ILE A 445 5.55 -23.96 -13.88
CA ILE A 445 4.26 -23.28 -14.00
C ILE A 445 4.19 -22.70 -15.42
N LYS A 446 3.88 -23.54 -16.41
CA LYS A 446 3.67 -23.11 -17.80
C LYS A 446 2.61 -22.00 -17.77
N GLU A 447 2.95 -20.82 -18.28
CA GLU A 447 1.93 -19.85 -18.68
C GLU A 447 1.02 -20.57 -19.66
N ILE A 448 -0.26 -20.65 -19.35
CA ILE A 448 -1.26 -21.07 -20.34
C ILE A 448 -1.31 -19.90 -21.33
N LYS A 449 -0.48 -19.98 -22.38
CA LYS A 449 -0.65 -19.12 -23.56
C LYS A 449 -2.08 -19.36 -24.01
N ARG A 450 -2.94 -18.35 -23.95
CA ARG A 450 -4.24 -18.37 -24.58
C ARG A 450 -4.00 -18.82 -26.02
N ALA A 451 -4.57 -19.97 -26.39
CA ALA A 451 -4.58 -20.42 -27.76
C ALA A 451 -5.26 -19.32 -28.58
N THR A 452 -4.49 -18.52 -29.28
CA THR A 452 -5.01 -17.66 -30.33
C THR A 452 -5.64 -18.60 -31.36
N ARG A 453 -6.96 -18.61 -31.41
CA ARG A 453 -7.68 -19.21 -32.55
C ARG A 453 -7.12 -18.54 -33.80
N LYS A 454 -6.27 -19.29 -34.52
CA LYS A 454 -5.99 -19.00 -35.92
C LYS A 454 -7.33 -19.14 -36.64
N GLY A 455 -7.91 -18.03 -37.05
CA GLY A 455 -8.99 -18.02 -38.00
C GLY A 455 -8.46 -18.67 -39.28
N GLY A 456 -8.95 -19.83 -39.58
CA GLY A 456 -8.80 -20.43 -40.89
C GLY A 456 -9.63 -19.63 -41.87
N ASN A 457 -8.99 -18.89 -42.75
CA ASN A 457 -9.59 -18.59 -44.06
C ASN A 457 -9.62 -19.86 -44.85
N ALA A 458 -10.81 -20.37 -45.10
CA ALA A 458 -11.08 -21.28 -46.19
C ALA A 458 -11.86 -20.53 -47.24
N ALA A 459 -11.34 -20.60 -48.45
CA ALA A 459 -11.77 -20.17 -49.76
C ALA A 459 -13.22 -19.72 -49.98
#